data_71bb8798ad578729191494c3961e2bf8
#
_entry.id   71bb8798ad578729191494c3961e2bf8
#
_cell.length_a   1.000
_cell.length_b   1.000
_cell.length_c   1.000
_cell.angle_alpha   90.00
_cell.angle_beta   90.00
_cell.angle_gamma   90.00
#
_symmetry.space_group_name_H-M   'P 1'
#
loop_
_entity.id
_entity.type
_entity.pdbx_description
1 polymer ?
#
loop_
_entity_poly.entity_id
_entity_poly.type
_entity_poly.pdbx_seq_one_letter_code
_entity_poly.pdbx_strand_id
1 'polypeptide(L)'
;KRKPANVVMKYMQDFGYKVYPINPFAEGEVINGEKVISSLDKITDKIDIVDVFRPSKETPGIANQAIEKKSNVLWLQYGIYNEEAEKIANQANIKFISNKCIKQEYQRLFLKSNPVFPVLKN
;
A
#
# COMPACT_ATOMS: atom_id res chain seq x y z
N LYS A 1 10.46 13.16 -12.58
CA LYS A 1 9.92 11.88 -13.04
C LYS A 1 9.15 11.20 -11.92
N ARG A 2 7.98 10.75 -12.21
CA ARG A 2 7.10 10.18 -11.19
C ARG A 2 7.45 8.72 -10.92
N LYS A 3 7.57 8.39 -9.64
CA LYS A 3 7.76 7.01 -9.23
C LYS A 3 6.41 6.28 -9.26
N PRO A 4 6.39 4.98 -9.59
CA PRO A 4 5.14 4.23 -9.60
C PRO A 4 4.35 4.34 -8.28
N ALA A 5 5.04 4.31 -7.14
CA ALA A 5 4.38 4.43 -5.85
C ALA A 5 3.63 5.76 -5.73
N ASN A 6 4.21 6.85 -6.24
CA ASN A 6 3.58 8.16 -6.14
C ASN A 6 2.34 8.26 -7.04
N VAL A 7 2.38 7.59 -8.18
CA VAL A 7 1.23 7.57 -9.10
C VAL A 7 0.07 6.81 -8.47
N VAL A 8 0.35 5.66 -7.86
CA VAL A 8 -0.68 4.85 -7.20
C VAL A 8 -1.24 5.61 -6.00
N MET A 9 -0.38 6.27 -5.23
CA MET A 9 -0.81 7.09 -4.10
C MET A 9 -1.80 8.17 -4.53
N LYS A 10 -1.48 8.90 -5.60
CA LYS A 10 -2.35 9.95 -6.11
C LYS A 10 -3.69 9.38 -6.55
N TYR A 11 -3.66 8.23 -7.20
CA TYR A 11 -4.87 7.55 -7.65
C TYR A 11 -5.78 7.24 -6.46
N MET A 12 -5.21 6.66 -5.41
CA MET A 12 -6.02 6.31 -4.24
C MET A 12 -6.54 7.55 -3.52
N GLN A 13 -5.73 8.61 -3.45
CA GLN A 13 -6.18 9.86 -2.86
C GLN A 13 -7.36 10.45 -3.63
N ASP A 14 -7.33 10.35 -4.96
CA ASP A 14 -8.40 10.88 -5.80
C ASP A 14 -9.73 10.17 -5.54
N PHE A 15 -9.68 8.94 -5.03
CA PHE A 15 -10.89 8.20 -4.66
C PHE A 15 -11.23 8.36 -3.18
N GLY A 16 -10.61 9.31 -2.49
CA GLY A 16 -11.01 9.66 -1.13
C GLY A 16 -10.27 8.94 -0.03
N TYR A 17 -9.25 8.15 -0.36
CA TYR A 17 -8.48 7.45 0.66
C TYR A 17 -7.44 8.38 1.28
N LYS A 18 -7.29 8.28 2.59
CA LYS A 18 -6.19 8.94 3.29
C LYS A 18 -4.95 8.05 3.13
N VAL A 19 -3.90 8.58 2.53
CA VAL A 19 -2.70 7.81 2.25
C VAL A 19 -1.52 8.41 3.01
N TYR A 20 -0.81 7.55 3.75
CA TYR A 20 0.37 7.93 4.51
C TYR A 20 1.60 7.39 3.80
N PRO A 21 2.43 8.25 3.18
CA PRO A 21 3.67 7.77 2.55
C PRO A 21 4.71 7.46 3.62
N ILE A 22 5.30 6.26 3.54
CA ILE A 22 6.29 5.81 4.52
C ILE A 22 7.57 5.44 3.81
N ASN A 23 8.67 6.06 4.22
CA ASN A 23 9.99 5.75 3.69
C ASN A 23 11.04 6.21 4.68
N PRO A 24 11.79 5.28 5.29
CA PRO A 24 12.78 5.66 6.30
C PRO A 24 13.93 6.51 5.75
N PHE A 25 14.08 6.54 4.42
CA PHE A 25 15.16 7.29 3.79
C PHE A 25 14.71 8.67 3.28
N ALA A 26 13.46 9.02 3.46
CA ALA A 26 12.92 10.27 2.89
C ALA A 26 12.01 11.01 3.87
N GLU A 27 12.21 10.77 5.15
CA GLU A 27 11.37 11.39 6.19
C GLU A 27 11.39 12.92 6.04
N GLY A 28 10.22 13.52 6.10
CA GLY A 28 10.07 14.97 6.02
C GLY A 28 9.84 15.52 4.62
N GLU A 29 10.11 14.72 3.58
CA GLU A 29 9.76 15.14 2.23
C GLU A 29 8.24 15.16 2.08
N VAL A 30 7.76 15.93 1.12
CA VAL A 30 6.32 16.03 0.86
C VAL A 30 6.03 15.40 -0.50
N ILE A 31 5.08 14.47 -0.51
CA ILE A 31 4.64 13.78 -1.73
C ILE A 31 3.13 13.90 -1.81
N ASN A 32 2.65 14.48 -2.92
CA ASN A 32 1.21 14.64 -3.15
C ASN A 32 0.49 15.25 -1.95
N GLY A 33 1.15 16.24 -1.32
CA GLY A 33 0.55 16.97 -0.20
C GLY A 33 0.70 16.31 1.16
N GLU A 34 1.32 15.12 1.22
CA GLU A 34 1.50 14.40 2.49
C GLU A 34 2.97 14.32 2.84
N LYS A 35 3.28 14.52 4.12
CA LYS A 35 4.65 14.44 4.60
C LYS A 35 5.04 12.98 4.77
N VAL A 36 6.21 12.62 4.25
CA VAL A 36 6.73 11.26 4.37
C VAL A 36 7.10 10.97 5.83
N ILE A 37 6.65 9.83 6.32
CA ILE A 37 6.89 9.37 7.68
C ILE A 37 7.91 8.25 7.63
N SER A 38 8.77 8.14 8.65
CA SER A 38 9.87 7.17 8.60
C SER A 38 9.42 5.73 8.86
N SER A 39 8.35 5.51 9.62
CA SER A 39 7.89 4.16 9.89
C SER A 39 6.42 4.13 10.24
N LEU A 40 5.81 2.96 10.06
CA LEU A 40 4.38 2.74 10.24
C LEU A 40 3.93 2.98 11.68
N ASP A 41 4.78 2.67 12.65
CA ASP A 41 4.41 2.82 14.06
C ASP A 41 4.26 4.26 14.51
N LYS A 42 4.71 5.20 13.70
CA LYS A 42 4.55 6.63 14.02
C LYS A 42 3.18 7.18 13.67
N ILE A 43 2.36 6.39 12.98
CA ILE A 43 1.00 6.80 12.61
C ILE A 43 0.06 6.39 13.73
N THR A 44 -0.75 7.35 14.22
CA THR A 44 -1.68 7.06 15.31
C THR A 44 -3.03 6.55 14.80
N ASP A 45 -3.38 6.88 13.55
CA ASP A 45 -4.64 6.44 12.97
C ASP A 45 -4.62 4.95 12.67
N LYS A 46 -5.81 4.34 12.62
CA LYS A 46 -5.94 2.97 12.16
C LYS A 46 -5.59 2.89 10.69
N ILE A 47 -4.81 1.90 10.32
CA ILE A 47 -4.41 1.68 8.93
C ILE A 47 -5.08 0.39 8.46
N ASP A 48 -5.93 0.48 7.45
CA ASP A 48 -6.65 -0.68 6.95
C ASP A 48 -5.80 -1.52 6.01
N ILE A 49 -5.03 -0.87 5.15
CA ILE A 49 -4.22 -1.55 4.14
C ILE A 49 -2.80 -1.03 4.21
N VAL A 50 -1.84 -1.94 4.32
CA VAL A 50 -0.42 -1.60 4.18
C VAL A 50 -0.02 -2.03 2.78
N ASP A 51 0.23 -1.05 1.91
CA ASP A 51 0.53 -1.27 0.50
C ASP A 51 2.02 -1.04 0.27
N VAL A 52 2.73 -2.08 -0.18
CA VAL A 52 4.18 -2.13 -0.14
C VAL A 52 4.84 -1.99 -1.50
N PHE A 53 5.74 -0.99 -1.61
CA PHE A 53 6.59 -0.76 -2.78
C PHE A 53 8.07 -0.94 -2.44
N ARG A 54 8.38 -1.71 -1.40
CA ARG A 54 9.76 -1.92 -0.97
C ARG A 54 10.27 -3.26 -1.50
N PRO A 55 11.60 -3.46 -1.58
CA PRO A 55 12.15 -4.74 -2.03
C PRO A 55 11.60 -5.92 -1.23
N SER A 56 11.45 -7.04 -1.91
CA SER A 56 10.82 -8.23 -1.32
C SER A 56 11.48 -8.63 0.00
N LYS A 57 12.79 -8.48 0.12
CA LYS A 57 13.52 -8.89 1.33
C LYS A 57 13.15 -8.06 2.56
N GLU A 58 12.56 -6.88 2.38
CA GLU A 58 12.16 -6.03 3.49
C GLU A 58 10.76 -6.34 4.00
N THR A 59 10.00 -7.15 3.27
CA THR A 59 8.59 -7.31 3.55
C THR A 59 8.27 -8.12 4.81
N PRO A 60 9.10 -9.06 5.28
CA PRO A 60 8.80 -9.69 6.58
C PRO A 60 8.75 -8.68 7.73
N GLY A 61 9.67 -7.74 7.78
CA GLY A 61 9.65 -6.70 8.80
C GLY A 61 8.43 -5.82 8.69
N ILE A 62 8.03 -5.51 7.45
CA ILE A 62 6.83 -4.70 7.21
C ILE A 62 5.58 -5.47 7.63
N ALA A 63 5.56 -6.79 7.38
CA ALA A 63 4.44 -7.62 7.81
C ALA A 63 4.27 -7.57 9.32
N ASN A 64 5.37 -7.62 10.07
CA ASN A 64 5.31 -7.51 11.52
C ASN A 64 4.76 -6.14 11.95
N GLN A 65 5.13 -5.07 11.26
CA GLN A 65 4.60 -3.75 11.56
C GLN A 65 3.10 -3.67 11.27
N ALA A 66 2.66 -4.31 10.19
CA ALA A 66 1.24 -4.34 9.85
C ALA A 66 0.43 -5.05 10.93
N ILE A 67 0.98 -6.12 11.50
CA ILE A 67 0.34 -6.85 12.59
C ILE A 67 0.21 -5.97 13.82
N GLU A 68 1.28 -5.28 14.19
CA GLU A 68 1.25 -4.39 15.34
C GLU A 68 0.23 -3.27 15.15
N LYS A 69 0.08 -2.83 13.92
CA LYS A 69 -0.88 -1.78 13.57
C LYS A 69 -2.31 -2.33 13.47
N LYS A 70 -2.47 -3.64 13.53
CA LYS A 70 -3.76 -4.32 13.40
C LYS A 70 -4.43 -4.00 12.07
N SER A 71 -3.64 -3.92 11.01
CA SER A 71 -4.15 -3.69 9.68
C SER A 71 -4.93 -4.90 9.18
N ASN A 72 -5.85 -4.66 8.26
CA ASN A 72 -6.68 -5.74 7.71
C ASN A 72 -6.02 -6.45 6.55
N VAL A 73 -5.20 -5.73 5.78
CA VAL A 73 -4.61 -6.25 4.55
C VAL A 73 -3.14 -5.85 4.46
N LEU A 74 -2.30 -6.81 4.09
CA LEU A 74 -0.93 -6.55 3.68
C LEU A 74 -0.86 -6.79 2.18
N TRP A 75 -0.53 -5.76 1.42
CA TRP A 75 -0.57 -5.80 -0.03
C TRP A 75 0.82 -5.55 -0.59
N LEU A 76 1.38 -6.54 -1.28
CA LEU A 76 2.67 -6.39 -1.96
C LEU A 76 2.40 -6.13 -3.43
N GLN A 77 2.93 -5.02 -3.93
CA GLN A 77 2.68 -4.57 -5.28
C GLN A 77 3.29 -5.51 -6.32
N TYR A 78 2.93 -5.28 -7.57
CA TYR A 78 3.39 -6.11 -8.69
C TYR A 78 4.91 -6.28 -8.63
N GLY A 79 5.37 -7.51 -8.76
CA GLY A 79 6.79 -7.84 -8.73
C GLY A 79 7.34 -8.08 -7.33
N ILE A 80 6.53 -7.94 -6.29
CA ILE A 80 6.99 -8.12 -4.91
C ILE A 80 6.32 -9.33 -4.29
N TYR A 81 7.12 -10.25 -3.78
CA TYR A 81 6.63 -11.43 -3.08
C TYR A 81 7.66 -11.91 -2.07
N ASN A 82 7.20 -12.44 -0.95
CA ASN A 82 8.08 -13.00 0.07
C ASN A 82 7.29 -14.05 0.87
N GLU A 83 7.80 -15.27 0.87
CA GLU A 83 7.13 -16.39 1.51
C GLU A 83 7.02 -16.19 3.02
N GLU A 84 8.07 -15.65 3.63
CA GLU A 84 8.05 -15.41 5.07
C GLU A 84 7.02 -14.35 5.44
N ALA A 85 6.91 -13.29 4.66
CA ALA A 85 5.91 -12.26 4.89
C ALA A 85 4.50 -12.84 4.80
N GLU A 86 4.29 -13.74 3.83
CA GLU A 86 3.00 -14.41 3.69
C GLU A 86 2.66 -15.23 4.92
N LYS A 87 3.63 -16.00 5.42
CA LYS A 87 3.41 -16.81 6.61
C LYS A 87 3.08 -15.94 7.83
N ILE A 88 3.81 -14.84 7.98
CA ILE A 88 3.59 -13.92 9.10
C ILE A 88 2.16 -13.37 9.04
N ALA A 89 1.74 -12.90 7.88
CA ALA A 89 0.41 -12.33 7.73
C ALA A 89 -0.68 -13.38 7.96
N ASN A 90 -0.50 -14.58 7.40
CA ASN A 90 -1.49 -15.65 7.54
C ASN A 90 -1.64 -16.08 9.00
N GLN A 91 -0.55 -16.16 9.75
CA GLN A 91 -0.62 -16.55 11.15
C GLN A 91 -1.36 -15.52 12.00
N ALA A 92 -1.36 -14.28 11.57
CA ALA A 92 -2.03 -13.19 12.28
C ALA A 92 -3.43 -12.91 11.73
N ASN A 93 -3.90 -13.70 10.79
CA ASN A 93 -5.20 -13.55 10.15
C ASN A 93 -5.35 -12.22 9.40
N ILE A 94 -4.26 -11.73 8.86
CA ILE A 94 -4.27 -10.55 7.99
C ILE A 94 -4.34 -11.05 6.55
N LYS A 95 -5.24 -10.49 5.76
CA LYS A 95 -5.34 -10.87 4.36
C LYS A 95 -4.07 -10.48 3.63
N PHE A 96 -3.50 -11.43 2.90
CA PHE A 96 -2.25 -11.22 2.18
C PHE A 96 -2.50 -11.23 0.68
N ILE A 97 -2.07 -10.16 -0.01
CA ILE A 97 -2.16 -10.05 -1.46
C ILE A 97 -0.76 -9.71 -1.96
N SER A 98 -0.28 -10.38 -2.99
CA SER A 98 1.07 -10.12 -3.49
C SER A 98 1.09 -10.12 -5.00
N ASN A 99 2.12 -9.45 -5.54
CA ASN A 99 2.38 -9.42 -6.97
C ASN A 99 1.20 -8.85 -7.77
N LYS A 100 0.49 -7.86 -7.19
CA LYS A 100 -0.62 -7.22 -7.85
C LYS A 100 -0.58 -5.72 -7.59
N CYS A 101 -0.88 -4.92 -8.61
CA CYS A 101 -0.95 -3.47 -8.45
C CYS A 101 -2.31 -3.08 -7.88
N ILE A 102 -2.31 -2.37 -6.76
CA ILE A 102 -3.57 -2.00 -6.10
C ILE A 102 -4.44 -1.14 -7.01
N LYS A 103 -3.83 -0.26 -7.81
CA LYS A 103 -4.58 0.55 -8.75
C LYS A 103 -5.32 -0.32 -9.76
N GLN A 104 -4.63 -1.31 -10.34
CA GLN A 104 -5.23 -2.19 -11.33
C GLN A 104 -6.30 -3.07 -10.71
N GLU A 105 -6.06 -3.59 -9.49
CA GLU A 105 -7.04 -4.42 -8.82
C GLU A 105 -8.27 -3.62 -8.42
N TYR A 106 -8.07 -2.37 -7.99
CA TYR A 106 -9.19 -1.51 -7.66
C TYR A 106 -10.07 -1.28 -8.90
N GLN A 107 -9.43 -1.01 -10.04
CA GLN A 107 -10.17 -0.86 -11.29
C GLN A 107 -10.94 -2.13 -11.64
N ARG A 108 -10.30 -3.29 -11.48
CA ARG A 108 -10.92 -4.55 -11.82
C ARG A 108 -12.11 -4.88 -10.93
N LEU A 109 -11.98 -4.63 -9.62
CA LEU A 109 -13.00 -5.03 -8.65
C LEU A 109 -14.14 -4.05 -8.51
N PHE A 110 -13.86 -2.75 -8.63
CA PHE A 110 -14.86 -1.74 -8.30
C PHE A 110 -15.27 -0.87 -9.46
N LEU A 111 -14.43 -0.68 -10.47
CA LEU A 111 -14.69 0.27 -11.53
C LEU A 111 -14.98 -0.39 -12.86
N LYS A 112 -14.59 -1.63 -13.03
CA LYS A 112 -14.84 -2.35 -14.27
C LYS A 112 -16.33 -2.49 -14.54
N SER A 113 -17.13 -2.68 -13.50
CA SER A 113 -18.57 -2.81 -13.64
C SER A 113 -19.26 -1.47 -13.78
N ASN A 114 -18.52 -0.39 -13.83
CA ASN A 114 -19.07 0.96 -13.92
C ASN A 114 -18.39 1.73 -15.06
N PRO A 115 -18.90 1.54 -16.28
CA PRO A 115 -18.24 2.10 -17.46
C PRO A 115 -18.23 3.62 -17.53
N VAL A 116 -18.93 4.30 -16.63
CA VAL A 116 -18.97 5.76 -16.65
C VAL A 116 -17.78 6.42 -15.96
N PHE A 117 -16.79 5.64 -15.54
CA PHE A 117 -15.59 6.22 -14.91
C PHE A 117 -14.45 6.34 -15.91
N PRO A 118 -14.52 7.28 -16.86
CA PRO A 118 -13.47 7.44 -17.87
C PRO A 118 -12.13 7.85 -17.28
N VAL A 119 -12.16 8.45 -16.11
CA VAL A 119 -10.92 8.88 -15.42
C VAL A 119 -9.99 7.68 -15.19
N LEU A 120 -10.51 6.46 -15.22
CA LEU A 120 -9.73 5.26 -14.93
C LEU A 120 -8.86 4.82 -16.10
N LYS A 121 -8.99 5.48 -17.21
CA LYS A 121 -8.16 5.15 -18.37
C LYS A 121 -6.74 5.67 -18.25
N ASN A 122 -6.50 6.51 -17.30
CA ASN A 122 -5.18 7.13 -17.15
C ASN A 122 -4.24 6.26 -16.32
#